data_a78d8e1cd1e6f3ec07008fbe7c12b4ed
#
_entry.id   a78d8e1cd1e6f3ec07008fbe7c12b4ed
#
_cell.length_a   1.000
_cell.length_b   1.000
_cell.length_c   1.000
_cell.angle_alpha   90.00
_cell.angle_beta   90.00
_cell.angle_gamma   90.00
#
_symmetry.space_group_name_H-M   'P 1'
#
loop_
_entity.id
_entity.type
_entity.pdbx_description
1 polymer ?
#
loop_
_entity_poly.entity_id
_entity_poly.type
_entity_poly.pdbx_seq_one_letter_code
_entity_poly.pdbx_strand_id
1 'polypeptide(L)'
;MLKKLIAMQKRIMDTAKAEKRELNEGEQRDFNLLQSLIDNIRSEENNGQGNAKPTENQGEQPTEPEGARQFDTGYSANDAAQITSLCRSFNVDATEYLQKGMSLDSVRAAIIDELMNRQKPVSSHIQVTDDEGDKFRRAATDGILLRYGVSVQNPSEGSNIYNGVTIREIAIECLEREHGGQDFRHMNIEDIYSHCYREFYNPTSAFPSILDDVVKKSYVAGLQKQKTQFDKWVGVGSLPNFKKTTNHEYLMSLGGELEQVKENGELPAYTPVDVPMPERQLKTYGRQFTMTREAFINDDIGLLTTMPQRYAALSANTQNKLVYQILTQNKKIYDGKALFSAERGNTLQKGTKPTIESIERMIYLLGMQKDEAGDQLMLMPDLFIVPLGMGTDLRTILYSPTIHTPENTQAVNPYLGMNFTVVEDTTLNAQVKAGNPVPWFMSVKGETIQIDYLNGQKEATIRRSEQAGKLGFVWDVYHDFGITVKHPQTIIRNPGVEIDMSE
;
A
#
# COMPACT_ATOMS: atom_id res chain seq x y z
N MET A 1 3.43 31.49 1.82
CA MET A 1 2.19 31.88 1.12
C MET A 1 2.37 31.83 -0.39
N LEU A 2 3.31 32.54 -0.98
CA LEU A 2 3.59 32.61 -2.43
C LEU A 2 3.68 31.27 -3.15
N LYS A 3 4.43 30.29 -2.59
CA LYS A 3 4.57 28.93 -3.16
C LYS A 3 3.24 28.18 -3.28
N LYS A 4 2.30 28.40 -2.36
CA LYS A 4 0.96 27.77 -2.41
C LYS A 4 0.11 28.36 -3.52
N LEU A 5 0.11 29.68 -3.68
CA LEU A 5 -0.64 30.37 -4.73
C LEU A 5 -0.15 29.99 -6.14
N ILE A 6 1.17 29.93 -6.34
CA ILE A 6 1.77 29.47 -7.60
C ILE A 6 1.39 28.00 -7.90
N ALA A 7 1.36 27.15 -6.88
CA ALA A 7 0.93 25.76 -7.05
C ALA A 7 -0.54 25.64 -7.45
N MET A 8 -1.43 26.49 -6.90
CA MET A 8 -2.85 26.53 -7.26
C MET A 8 -3.04 27.00 -8.71
N GLN A 9 -2.36 28.06 -9.11
CA GLN A 9 -2.41 28.59 -10.48
C GLN A 9 -1.94 27.54 -11.50
N LYS A 10 -0.84 26.84 -11.18
CA LYS A 10 -0.33 25.75 -12.01
C LYS A 10 -1.33 24.60 -12.12
N ARG A 11 -2.04 24.26 -11.05
CA ARG A 11 -3.05 23.20 -11.04
C ARG A 11 -4.23 23.48 -11.95
N ILE A 12 -4.73 24.73 -11.98
CA ILE A 12 -5.78 25.18 -12.91
C ILE A 12 -5.33 24.97 -14.37
N MET A 13 -4.11 25.39 -14.68
CA MET A 13 -3.52 25.20 -16.01
C MET A 13 -3.35 23.73 -16.39
N ASP A 14 -2.88 22.90 -15.46
CA ASP A 14 -2.62 21.49 -15.70
C ASP A 14 -3.94 20.72 -15.91
N THR A 15 -5.01 21.08 -15.19
CA THR A 15 -6.36 20.48 -15.39
C THR A 15 -6.90 20.80 -16.78
N ALA A 16 -6.86 22.06 -17.22
CA ALA A 16 -7.32 22.46 -18.55
C ALA A 16 -6.50 21.78 -19.66
N LYS A 17 -5.18 21.65 -19.48
CA LYS A 17 -4.31 20.93 -20.41
C LYS A 17 -4.61 19.42 -20.47
N ALA A 18 -4.88 18.77 -19.33
CA ALA A 18 -5.23 17.36 -19.27
C ALA A 18 -6.54 17.06 -20.03
N GLU A 19 -7.50 17.99 -19.95
CA GLU A 19 -8.78 17.91 -20.65
C GLU A 19 -8.74 18.43 -22.10
N LYS A 20 -7.56 18.90 -22.57
CA LYS A 20 -7.34 19.46 -23.92
C LYS A 20 -8.34 20.55 -24.28
N ARG A 21 -8.72 21.38 -23.31
CA ARG A 21 -9.63 22.52 -23.48
C ARG A 21 -8.99 23.82 -23.01
N GLU A 22 -9.57 24.95 -23.40
CA GLU A 22 -9.25 26.25 -22.82
C GLU A 22 -9.89 26.42 -21.43
N LEU A 23 -9.37 27.35 -20.64
CA LEU A 23 -9.93 27.69 -19.33
C LEU A 23 -11.38 28.20 -19.50
N ASN A 24 -12.29 27.68 -18.70
CA ASN A 24 -13.66 28.23 -18.66
C ASN A 24 -13.68 29.61 -17.96
N GLU A 25 -14.80 30.33 -18.06
CA GLU A 25 -14.89 31.70 -17.50
C GLU A 25 -14.65 31.79 -15.99
N GLY A 26 -15.03 30.73 -15.24
CA GLY A 26 -14.78 30.60 -13.80
C GLY A 26 -13.29 30.44 -13.50
N GLU A 27 -12.66 29.46 -14.18
CA GLU A 27 -11.23 29.15 -14.04
C GLU A 27 -10.35 30.33 -14.47
N GLN A 28 -10.78 31.09 -15.51
CA GLN A 28 -10.08 32.28 -15.96
C GLN A 28 -10.13 33.40 -14.91
N ARG A 29 -11.29 33.58 -14.24
CA ARG A 29 -11.42 34.56 -13.14
C ARG A 29 -10.53 34.17 -11.96
N ASP A 30 -10.54 32.89 -11.57
CA ASP A 30 -9.73 32.38 -10.46
C ASP A 30 -8.24 32.49 -10.77
N PHE A 31 -7.82 32.18 -12.00
CA PHE A 31 -6.45 32.34 -12.46
C PHE A 31 -5.98 33.81 -12.38
N ASN A 32 -6.79 34.73 -12.85
CA ASN A 32 -6.46 36.19 -12.83
C ASN A 32 -6.41 36.70 -11.38
N LEU A 33 -7.31 36.24 -10.50
CA LEU A 33 -7.30 36.62 -9.08
C LEU A 33 -6.06 36.07 -8.36
N LEU A 34 -5.69 34.83 -8.60
CA LEU A 34 -4.46 34.26 -8.05
C LEU A 34 -3.21 35.01 -8.55
N GLN A 35 -3.21 35.43 -9.82
CA GLN A 35 -2.13 36.23 -10.38
C GLN A 35 -2.00 37.56 -9.66
N SER A 36 -3.12 38.26 -9.44
CA SER A 36 -3.12 39.57 -8.74
C SER A 36 -2.62 39.46 -7.29
N LEU A 37 -2.95 38.34 -6.59
CA LEU A 37 -2.44 38.07 -5.24
C LEU A 37 -0.94 37.78 -5.22
N ILE A 38 -0.45 37.06 -6.20
CA ILE A 38 0.99 36.75 -6.35
C ILE A 38 1.75 38.06 -6.59
N ASP A 39 1.25 38.93 -7.43
CA ASP A 39 1.89 40.19 -7.77
C ASP A 39 1.85 41.17 -6.59
N ASN A 40 0.77 41.22 -5.81
CA ASN A 40 0.68 42.01 -4.58
C ASN A 40 1.69 41.54 -3.53
N ILE A 41 1.81 40.24 -3.28
CA ILE A 41 2.79 39.71 -2.31
C ILE A 41 4.22 39.97 -2.77
N ARG A 42 4.51 39.88 -4.05
CA ARG A 42 5.83 40.25 -4.62
C ARG A 42 6.15 41.74 -4.48
N SER A 43 5.15 42.61 -4.62
CA SER A 43 5.34 44.07 -4.45
C SER A 43 5.56 44.41 -2.96
N GLU A 44 4.92 43.73 -2.04
CA GLU A 44 5.16 43.86 -0.59
C GLU A 44 6.55 43.37 -0.17
N GLU A 45 7.02 42.23 -0.71
CA GLU A 45 8.38 41.69 -0.47
C GLU A 45 9.47 42.65 -1.03
N ASN A 46 9.23 43.31 -2.13
CA ASN A 46 10.16 44.28 -2.72
C ASN A 46 10.17 45.65 -2.01
N ASN A 47 9.08 46.06 -1.34
CA ASN A 47 9.01 47.29 -0.55
C ASN A 47 9.59 47.13 0.87
N GLY A 48 9.94 45.93 1.31
CA GLY A 48 10.53 45.64 2.61
C GLY A 48 12.04 45.91 2.73
N GLN A 49 12.73 46.33 1.71
CA GLN A 49 14.16 46.67 1.72
C GLN A 49 14.42 48.14 1.32
N GLY A 50 14.08 49.02 2.21
CA GLY A 50 14.41 50.45 2.03
C GLY A 50 14.34 51.22 3.33
N ASN A 51 15.51 51.36 3.95
CA ASN A 51 15.79 52.20 5.12
C ASN A 51 15.38 53.66 4.88
N ALA A 52 14.62 54.29 5.81
CA ALA A 52 14.86 55.70 6.16
C ALA A 52 14.11 56.11 7.45
N LYS A 53 14.82 56.87 8.26
CA LYS A 53 14.51 57.48 9.53
C LYS A 53 13.40 58.58 9.44
N PRO A 54 12.81 58.94 10.58
CA PRO A 54 11.62 59.76 10.67
C PRO A 54 11.91 61.25 10.59
N THR A 55 10.99 62.02 9.99
CA THR A 55 10.91 63.46 10.19
C THR A 55 9.46 63.85 10.49
N GLU A 56 9.29 64.45 11.66
CA GLU A 56 8.06 65.14 12.07
C GLU A 56 7.68 66.25 11.10
N ASN A 57 6.41 66.39 10.79
CA ASN A 57 5.82 67.74 10.78
C ASN A 57 4.30 67.71 10.97
N GLN A 58 3.86 68.64 11.79
CA GLN A 58 2.52 68.96 12.24
C GLN A 58 1.66 69.54 11.13
N GLY A 59 0.35 69.40 11.25
CA GLY A 59 -0.57 70.36 10.65
C GLY A 59 -1.95 69.81 10.30
N GLU A 60 -2.93 70.21 11.16
CA GLU A 60 -4.34 70.47 10.88
C GLU A 60 -5.38 69.38 10.82
N GLN A 61 -6.22 69.43 11.89
CA GLN A 61 -7.57 68.90 11.98
C GLN A 61 -8.53 69.57 11.00
N PRO A 62 -9.55 68.87 10.51
CA PRO A 62 -10.93 69.34 10.78
C PRO A 62 -11.88 68.20 11.26
N THR A 63 -12.55 68.56 12.36
CA THR A 63 -13.93 68.26 12.81
C THR A 63 -14.68 67.04 12.31
N GLU A 64 -15.10 66.26 13.30
CA GLU A 64 -16.08 65.18 13.30
C GLU A 64 -17.45 65.58 12.72
N PRO A 65 -18.24 64.54 12.29
CA PRO A 65 -19.58 64.44 12.81
C PRO A 65 -19.79 63.12 13.60
N GLU A 66 -20.45 63.31 14.72
CA GLU A 66 -20.91 62.29 15.66
C GLU A 66 -21.77 61.19 15.02
N GLY A 67 -21.56 59.95 15.46
CA GLY A 67 -22.57 58.91 15.39
C GLY A 67 -22.16 57.59 14.80
N ALA A 68 -21.13 56.95 15.30
CA ALA A 68 -20.93 55.51 15.11
C ALA A 68 -20.43 54.89 16.41
N ARG A 69 -21.15 53.91 16.90
CA ARG A 69 -20.84 53.10 18.07
C ARG A 69 -19.45 52.51 17.94
N GLN A 70 -18.56 52.89 18.84
CA GLN A 70 -17.25 52.25 19.05
C GLN A 70 -17.46 50.75 19.34
N PHE A 71 -17.11 49.95 18.40
CA PHE A 71 -16.70 48.56 18.69
C PHE A 71 -15.21 48.61 18.97
N ASP A 72 -14.84 48.28 20.18
CA ASP A 72 -13.44 48.17 20.66
C ASP A 72 -12.84 46.89 20.05
N THR A 73 -12.55 46.90 18.76
CA THR A 73 -11.78 45.91 18.03
C THR A 73 -10.48 46.57 17.62
N GLY A 74 -9.35 46.11 18.15
CA GLY A 74 -8.01 46.69 17.96
C GLY A 74 -7.49 46.79 16.51
N TYR A 75 -8.36 47.12 15.58
CA TYR A 75 -8.03 47.39 14.18
C TYR A 75 -7.86 48.86 13.89
N SER A 76 -6.86 49.20 13.08
CA SER A 76 -6.85 50.45 12.38
C SER A 76 -8.02 50.48 11.37
N ALA A 77 -8.67 51.66 11.21
CA ALA A 77 -9.75 51.81 10.21
C ALA A 77 -9.32 51.41 8.80
N ASN A 78 -8.03 51.51 8.51
CA ASN A 78 -7.42 51.08 7.25
C ASN A 78 -7.39 49.55 7.10
N ASP A 79 -7.12 48.81 8.17
CA ASP A 79 -7.07 47.33 8.15
C ASP A 79 -8.48 46.75 7.97
N ALA A 80 -9.49 47.31 8.63
CA ALA A 80 -10.89 46.92 8.45
C ALA A 80 -11.39 47.14 7.03
N ALA A 81 -10.99 48.26 6.40
CA ALA A 81 -11.31 48.54 4.99
C ALA A 81 -10.63 47.57 4.03
N GLN A 82 -9.37 47.21 4.30
CA GLN A 82 -8.63 46.23 3.51
C GLN A 82 -9.21 44.80 3.65
N ILE A 83 -9.58 44.38 4.87
CA ILE A 83 -10.26 43.09 5.10
C ILE A 83 -11.59 43.04 4.35
N THR A 84 -12.39 44.11 4.44
CA THR A 84 -13.68 44.18 3.74
C THR A 84 -13.52 44.16 2.21
N SER A 85 -12.55 44.86 1.66
CA SER A 85 -12.27 44.86 0.22
C SER A 85 -11.78 43.47 -0.25
N LEU A 86 -10.93 42.81 0.55
CA LEU A 86 -10.42 41.48 0.28
C LEU A 86 -11.55 40.44 0.29
N CYS A 87 -12.39 40.43 1.33
CA CYS A 87 -13.53 39.52 1.43
C CYS A 87 -14.54 39.73 0.29
N ARG A 88 -14.78 40.97 -0.10
CA ARG A 88 -15.65 41.29 -1.24
C ARG A 88 -15.12 40.75 -2.56
N SER A 89 -13.79 40.79 -2.77
CA SER A 89 -13.16 40.25 -3.98
C SER A 89 -13.31 38.76 -4.13
N PHE A 90 -13.45 38.04 -3.02
CA PHE A 90 -13.61 36.59 -3.00
C PHE A 90 -15.04 36.11 -2.70
N ASN A 91 -16.00 37.08 -2.65
CA ASN A 91 -17.41 36.81 -2.33
C ASN A 91 -17.59 36.02 -0.99
N VAL A 92 -16.85 36.45 0.03
CA VAL A 92 -16.87 35.92 1.39
C VAL A 92 -17.38 37.00 2.33
N ASP A 93 -18.15 36.61 3.36
CA ASP A 93 -18.68 37.57 4.32
C ASP A 93 -17.56 38.08 5.25
N ALA A 94 -17.30 39.40 5.22
CA ALA A 94 -16.31 40.01 6.07
C ALA A 94 -16.70 40.14 7.53
N THR A 95 -18.00 40.05 7.85
CA THR A 95 -18.57 40.30 9.17
C THR A 95 -18.01 39.35 10.21
N GLU A 96 -17.86 38.08 9.87
CA GLU A 96 -17.35 37.07 10.76
C GLU A 96 -15.87 37.28 11.13
N TYR A 97 -15.04 37.67 10.19
CA TYR A 97 -13.62 37.93 10.39
C TYR A 97 -13.37 39.22 11.21
N LEU A 98 -14.17 40.24 10.97
CA LEU A 98 -14.10 41.49 11.71
C LEU A 98 -14.58 41.31 13.15
N GLN A 99 -15.63 40.53 13.39
CA GLN A 99 -16.11 40.23 14.75
C GLN A 99 -15.12 39.37 15.56
N LYS A 100 -14.38 38.47 14.91
CA LYS A 100 -13.36 37.63 15.57
C LYS A 100 -12.03 38.33 15.81
N GLY A 101 -11.88 39.56 15.38
CA GLY A 101 -10.65 40.30 15.62
C GLY A 101 -9.43 39.76 14.87
N MET A 102 -9.60 39.17 13.67
CA MET A 102 -8.52 38.52 12.93
C MET A 102 -7.64 39.54 12.17
N SER A 103 -6.31 39.37 12.27
CA SER A 103 -5.38 40.19 11.47
C SER A 103 -5.56 39.98 9.96
N LEU A 104 -5.18 40.99 9.14
CA LEU A 104 -5.28 40.91 7.68
C LEU A 104 -4.61 39.64 7.12
N ASP A 105 -3.46 39.24 7.66
CA ASP A 105 -2.77 38.04 7.21
C ASP A 105 -3.50 36.74 7.62
N SER A 106 -4.15 36.75 8.80
CA SER A 106 -4.99 35.61 9.23
C SER A 106 -6.25 35.48 8.36
N VAL A 107 -6.84 36.61 7.95
CA VAL A 107 -7.99 36.61 7.02
C VAL A 107 -7.57 36.12 5.62
N ARG A 108 -6.40 36.56 5.13
CA ARG A 108 -5.82 36.07 3.87
C ARG A 108 -5.61 34.54 3.93
N ALA A 109 -5.07 34.02 5.03
CA ALA A 109 -4.87 32.58 5.21
C ALA A 109 -6.22 31.83 5.23
N ALA A 110 -7.22 32.35 5.96
CA ALA A 110 -8.55 31.74 6.04
C ALA A 110 -9.27 31.71 4.68
N ILE A 111 -9.19 32.79 3.91
CA ILE A 111 -9.76 32.85 2.56
C ILE A 111 -9.05 31.84 1.63
N ILE A 112 -7.74 31.68 1.74
CA ILE A 112 -6.99 30.68 0.97
C ILE A 112 -7.42 29.28 1.34
N ASP A 113 -7.57 28.98 2.62
CA ASP A 113 -8.03 27.65 3.09
C ASP A 113 -9.48 27.37 2.65
N GLU A 114 -10.34 28.39 2.64
CA GLU A 114 -11.70 28.26 2.12
C GLU A 114 -11.73 28.05 0.60
N LEU A 115 -10.90 28.76 -0.16
CA LEU A 115 -10.72 28.53 -1.60
C LEU A 115 -10.16 27.15 -1.89
N MET A 116 -9.20 26.66 -1.09
CA MET A 116 -8.71 25.29 -1.19
C MET A 116 -9.79 24.26 -0.87
N ASN A 117 -10.69 24.56 0.06
CA ASN A 117 -11.83 23.70 0.39
C ASN A 117 -12.92 23.75 -0.69
N ARG A 118 -13.13 24.89 -1.34
CA ARG A 118 -14.03 25.03 -2.51
C ARG A 118 -13.42 24.36 -3.76
N GLN A 119 -12.09 24.33 -3.89
CA GLN A 119 -11.34 23.64 -4.96
C GLN A 119 -10.88 22.23 -4.59
N LYS A 120 -11.23 21.71 -3.38
CA LYS A 120 -11.25 20.25 -3.28
C LYS A 120 -12.08 19.82 -4.46
N PRO A 121 -11.55 18.92 -5.35
CA PRO A 121 -12.43 18.33 -6.31
C PRO A 121 -13.57 17.86 -5.44
N VAL A 122 -14.74 18.39 -5.58
CA VAL A 122 -15.94 17.63 -5.46
C VAL A 122 -15.48 16.42 -6.27
N SER A 123 -15.14 15.29 -5.57
CA SER A 123 -15.19 14.07 -6.30
C SER A 123 -16.47 14.30 -7.04
N SER A 124 -16.36 14.52 -8.35
CA SER A 124 -17.52 14.35 -9.15
C SER A 124 -17.93 12.94 -8.72
N HIS A 125 -18.83 12.88 -7.76
CA HIS A 125 -19.92 12.03 -7.97
C HIS A 125 -20.45 12.58 -9.31
N ILE A 126 -19.83 12.13 -10.40
CA ILE A 126 -20.60 11.57 -11.45
C ILE A 126 -21.48 10.64 -10.64
N GLN A 127 -22.66 11.07 -10.27
CA GLN A 127 -23.81 10.22 -10.30
C GLN A 127 -23.85 9.84 -11.78
N VAL A 128 -23.00 8.87 -12.14
CA VAL A 128 -23.39 7.85 -13.07
C VAL A 128 -24.69 7.44 -12.43
N THR A 129 -25.79 7.87 -12.97
CA THR A 129 -27.09 7.26 -12.77
C THR A 129 -26.74 5.82 -13.05
N ASP A 130 -26.57 5.04 -11.94
CA ASP A 130 -26.28 3.62 -12.03
C ASP A 130 -27.36 3.13 -12.96
N ASP A 131 -26.98 2.75 -14.17
CA ASP A 131 -27.92 2.21 -15.15
C ASP A 131 -28.63 1.05 -14.43
N GLU A 132 -29.92 0.89 -14.64
CA GLU A 132 -30.68 -0.20 -14.02
C GLU A 132 -29.99 -1.55 -14.24
N GLY A 133 -29.26 -1.70 -15.35
CA GLY A 133 -28.40 -2.83 -15.65
C GLY A 133 -27.24 -2.99 -14.67
N ASP A 134 -26.59 -1.92 -14.25
CA ASP A 134 -25.49 -1.96 -13.28
C ASP A 134 -25.98 -2.25 -11.86
N LYS A 135 -27.13 -1.70 -11.47
CA LYS A 135 -27.78 -2.01 -10.19
C LYS A 135 -28.15 -3.49 -10.11
N PHE A 136 -28.74 -4.01 -11.18
CA PHE A 136 -29.06 -5.43 -11.30
C PHE A 136 -27.80 -6.31 -11.17
N ARG A 137 -26.76 -6.02 -11.94
CA ARG A 137 -25.49 -6.81 -11.91
C ARG A 137 -24.89 -6.86 -10.51
N ARG A 138 -24.83 -5.72 -9.82
CA ARG A 138 -24.33 -5.67 -8.42
C ARG A 138 -25.23 -6.44 -7.46
N ALA A 139 -26.56 -6.24 -7.55
CA ALA A 139 -27.51 -6.93 -6.69
C ALA A 139 -27.49 -8.45 -6.88
N ALA A 140 -27.44 -8.92 -8.13
CA ALA A 140 -27.32 -10.34 -8.45
C ALA A 140 -25.98 -10.94 -7.97
N THR A 141 -24.86 -10.23 -8.18
CA THR A 141 -23.54 -10.64 -7.68
C THR A 141 -23.54 -10.80 -6.16
N ASP A 142 -24.03 -9.79 -5.43
CA ASP A 142 -24.06 -9.82 -3.98
C ASP A 142 -25.07 -10.85 -3.45
N GLY A 143 -26.19 -11.04 -4.13
CA GLY A 143 -27.16 -12.09 -3.82
C GLY A 143 -26.57 -13.49 -3.90
N ILE A 144 -25.83 -13.80 -4.96
CA ILE A 144 -25.09 -15.06 -5.11
C ILE A 144 -24.09 -15.26 -3.96
N LEU A 145 -23.31 -14.22 -3.64
CA LEU A 145 -22.33 -14.28 -2.56
C LEU A 145 -22.97 -14.56 -1.20
N LEU A 146 -24.07 -13.86 -0.89
CA LEU A 146 -24.84 -14.03 0.35
C LEU A 146 -25.43 -15.45 0.45
N ARG A 147 -25.96 -16.00 -0.64
CA ARG A 147 -26.50 -17.38 -0.71
C ARG A 147 -25.45 -18.42 -0.28
N TYR A 148 -24.20 -18.20 -0.62
CA TYR A 148 -23.10 -19.12 -0.27
C TYR A 148 -22.28 -18.69 0.96
N GLY A 149 -22.81 -17.76 1.75
CA GLY A 149 -22.21 -17.35 3.03
C GLY A 149 -20.88 -16.59 2.88
N VAL A 150 -20.64 -16.00 1.71
CA VAL A 150 -19.50 -15.08 1.54
C VAL A 150 -19.90 -13.72 2.11
N SER A 151 -19.13 -13.24 3.09
CA SER A 151 -19.38 -11.95 3.73
C SER A 151 -19.17 -10.81 2.73
N VAL A 152 -20.20 -10.00 2.51
CA VAL A 152 -20.15 -8.75 1.74
C VAL A 152 -20.30 -7.60 2.74
N GLN A 153 -19.30 -6.69 2.79
CA GLN A 153 -19.29 -5.61 3.81
C GLN A 153 -20.45 -4.62 3.63
N ASN A 154 -20.79 -4.27 2.37
CA ASN A 154 -21.89 -3.37 2.03
C ASN A 154 -22.68 -3.99 0.87
N PRO A 155 -23.67 -4.86 1.15
CA PRO A 155 -24.50 -5.45 0.11
C PRO A 155 -25.25 -4.39 -0.68
N SER A 156 -25.29 -4.54 -2.01
CA SER A 156 -26.02 -3.64 -2.89
C SER A 156 -27.52 -3.70 -2.61
N GLU A 157 -28.21 -2.59 -2.84
CA GLU A 157 -29.68 -2.53 -2.72
C GLU A 157 -30.33 -3.57 -3.63
N GLY A 158 -31.27 -4.36 -3.11
CA GLY A 158 -31.93 -5.45 -3.84
C GLY A 158 -31.18 -6.80 -3.81
N SER A 159 -29.98 -6.91 -3.24
CA SER A 159 -29.23 -8.18 -3.14
C SER A 159 -29.98 -9.30 -2.41
N ASN A 160 -30.83 -8.95 -1.43
CA ASN A 160 -31.66 -9.91 -0.72
C ASN A 160 -32.68 -10.62 -1.61
N ILE A 161 -33.12 -9.97 -2.70
CA ILE A 161 -34.04 -10.57 -3.68
C ILE A 161 -33.36 -11.75 -4.38
N TYR A 162 -32.09 -11.59 -4.70
CA TYR A 162 -31.29 -12.58 -5.43
C TYR A 162 -30.64 -13.66 -4.53
N ASN A 163 -30.77 -13.57 -3.21
CA ASN A 163 -30.18 -14.54 -2.28
C ASN A 163 -30.79 -15.96 -2.40
N GLY A 164 -32.00 -16.09 -2.92
CA GLY A 164 -32.66 -17.38 -3.15
C GLY A 164 -32.78 -17.79 -4.63
N VAL A 165 -32.34 -16.91 -5.54
CA VAL A 165 -32.53 -17.08 -6.98
C VAL A 165 -31.50 -18.05 -7.55
N THR A 166 -31.93 -18.98 -8.45
CA THR A 166 -31.03 -19.95 -9.09
C THR A 166 -30.20 -19.27 -10.19
N ILE A 167 -29.06 -19.89 -10.56
CA ILE A 167 -28.22 -19.39 -11.66
C ILE A 167 -28.99 -19.34 -12.97
N ARG A 168 -29.92 -20.30 -13.16
CA ARG A 168 -30.80 -20.35 -14.34
C ARG A 168 -31.69 -19.11 -14.42
N GLU A 169 -32.31 -18.73 -13.33
CA GLU A 169 -33.20 -17.55 -13.27
C GLU A 169 -32.42 -16.25 -13.50
N ILE A 170 -31.21 -16.14 -12.92
CA ILE A 170 -30.32 -14.99 -13.16
C ILE A 170 -29.89 -14.95 -14.64
N ALA A 171 -29.59 -16.12 -15.25
CA ALA A 171 -29.23 -16.21 -16.65
C ALA A 171 -30.41 -15.78 -17.54
N ILE A 172 -31.63 -16.25 -17.25
CA ILE A 172 -32.85 -15.83 -17.96
C ILE A 172 -33.06 -14.33 -17.86
N GLU A 173 -32.96 -13.75 -16.67
CA GLU A 173 -33.14 -12.32 -16.47
C GLU A 173 -32.09 -11.49 -17.24
N CYS A 174 -30.84 -11.96 -17.31
CA CYS A 174 -29.80 -11.34 -18.14
C CYS A 174 -30.20 -11.37 -19.62
N LEU A 175 -30.60 -12.54 -20.14
CA LEU A 175 -31.00 -12.70 -21.54
C LEU A 175 -32.25 -11.87 -21.89
N GLU A 176 -33.27 -11.84 -21.03
CA GLU A 176 -34.46 -11.02 -21.20
C GLU A 176 -34.11 -9.53 -21.29
N ARG A 177 -33.19 -9.04 -20.46
CA ARG A 177 -32.75 -7.64 -20.47
C ARG A 177 -31.91 -7.30 -21.71
N GLU A 178 -31.04 -8.21 -22.14
CA GLU A 178 -30.18 -8.01 -23.32
C GLU A 178 -30.94 -8.09 -24.65
N HIS A 179 -31.97 -8.92 -24.72
CA HIS A 179 -32.77 -9.12 -25.93
C HIS A 179 -34.12 -8.36 -25.92
N GLY A 180 -34.22 -7.27 -25.15
CA GLY A 180 -35.36 -6.36 -25.22
C GLY A 180 -36.67 -6.94 -24.69
N GLY A 181 -36.62 -7.86 -23.72
CA GLY A 181 -37.78 -8.43 -23.05
C GLY A 181 -38.35 -9.67 -23.75
N GLN A 182 -37.59 -10.32 -24.61
CA GLN A 182 -37.97 -11.62 -25.16
C GLN A 182 -38.05 -12.65 -24.02
N ASP A 183 -39.14 -13.42 -23.95
CA ASP A 183 -39.35 -14.42 -22.89
C ASP A 183 -38.51 -15.69 -23.13
N PHE A 184 -37.56 -15.94 -22.24
CA PHE A 184 -36.70 -17.11 -22.23
C PHE A 184 -37.10 -18.17 -21.17
N ARG A 185 -38.16 -17.93 -20.39
CA ARG A 185 -38.57 -18.80 -19.28
C ARG A 185 -39.02 -20.19 -19.72
N HIS A 186 -39.55 -20.29 -20.93
CA HIS A 186 -40.04 -21.55 -21.53
C HIS A 186 -38.93 -22.36 -22.23
N MET A 187 -37.70 -21.81 -22.32
CA MET A 187 -36.59 -22.50 -22.94
C MET A 187 -36.05 -23.62 -22.05
N ASN A 188 -35.54 -24.66 -22.73
CA ASN A 188 -34.84 -25.74 -22.03
C ASN A 188 -33.53 -25.22 -21.39
N ILE A 189 -33.11 -25.78 -20.25
CA ILE A 189 -31.89 -25.35 -19.56
C ILE A 189 -30.64 -25.47 -20.41
N GLU A 190 -30.61 -26.44 -21.34
CA GLU A 190 -29.50 -26.63 -22.28
C GLU A 190 -29.41 -25.50 -23.33
N ASP A 191 -30.55 -25.00 -23.77
CA ASP A 191 -30.62 -23.88 -24.71
C ASP A 191 -30.18 -22.59 -24.02
N ILE A 192 -30.64 -22.36 -22.76
CA ILE A 192 -30.20 -21.24 -21.94
C ILE A 192 -28.68 -21.29 -21.72
N TYR A 193 -28.13 -22.46 -21.35
CA TYR A 193 -26.69 -22.65 -21.23
C TYR A 193 -25.95 -22.29 -22.53
N SER A 194 -26.47 -22.75 -23.67
CA SER A 194 -25.87 -22.51 -25.00
C SER A 194 -25.83 -21.02 -25.34
N HIS A 195 -26.90 -20.27 -25.01
CA HIS A 195 -26.94 -18.82 -25.17
C HIS A 195 -25.92 -18.13 -24.24
N CYS A 196 -25.92 -18.43 -22.95
CA CYS A 196 -24.94 -17.89 -21.98
C CYS A 196 -23.49 -18.24 -22.36
N TYR A 197 -23.24 -19.45 -22.89
CA TYR A 197 -21.91 -19.89 -23.32
C TYR A 197 -21.41 -19.09 -24.52
N ARG A 198 -22.26 -18.78 -25.51
CA ARG A 198 -21.90 -17.93 -26.64
C ARG A 198 -21.58 -16.50 -26.20
N GLU A 199 -22.30 -16.00 -25.23
CA GLU A 199 -22.11 -14.64 -24.70
C GLU A 199 -21.01 -14.53 -23.67
N PHE A 200 -20.52 -15.67 -23.13
CA PHE A 200 -19.52 -15.68 -22.07
C PHE A 200 -18.24 -14.90 -22.42
N TYR A 201 -17.87 -14.90 -23.67
CA TYR A 201 -16.69 -14.17 -24.16
C TYR A 201 -17.01 -12.75 -24.63
N ASN A 202 -18.29 -12.36 -24.62
CA ASN A 202 -18.69 -11.00 -24.91
C ASN A 202 -18.45 -10.10 -23.68
N PRO A 203 -17.61 -9.06 -23.77
CA PRO A 203 -17.28 -8.21 -22.63
C PRO A 203 -18.47 -7.36 -22.15
N THR A 204 -19.50 -7.18 -22.98
CA THR A 204 -20.67 -6.34 -22.67
C THR A 204 -21.82 -7.12 -22.04
N SER A 205 -21.82 -8.46 -22.11
CA SER A 205 -22.90 -9.28 -21.57
C SER A 205 -22.95 -9.24 -20.03
N ALA A 206 -24.16 -9.12 -19.48
CA ALA A 206 -24.41 -8.99 -18.05
C ALA A 206 -24.08 -10.27 -17.29
N PHE A 207 -24.51 -11.42 -17.81
CA PHE A 207 -24.35 -12.71 -17.13
C PHE A 207 -22.87 -13.07 -16.86
N PRO A 208 -21.97 -13.04 -17.85
CA PRO A 208 -20.55 -13.27 -17.62
C PRO A 208 -19.92 -12.26 -16.64
N SER A 209 -20.36 -11.00 -16.69
CA SER A 209 -19.86 -9.96 -15.77
C SER A 209 -20.24 -10.24 -14.34
N ILE A 210 -21.47 -10.71 -14.07
CA ILE A 210 -21.92 -11.15 -12.75
C ILE A 210 -21.05 -12.29 -12.24
N LEU A 211 -20.78 -13.32 -13.07
CA LEU A 211 -19.94 -14.45 -12.68
C LEU A 211 -18.50 -14.02 -12.37
N ASP A 212 -17.92 -13.12 -13.18
CA ASP A 212 -16.58 -12.57 -12.92
C ASP A 212 -16.49 -11.82 -11.60
N ASP A 213 -17.49 -11.01 -11.29
CA ASP A 213 -17.53 -10.25 -10.06
C ASP A 213 -17.72 -11.16 -8.83
N VAL A 214 -18.53 -12.22 -8.95
CA VAL A 214 -18.66 -13.26 -7.91
C VAL A 214 -17.30 -13.92 -7.65
N VAL A 215 -16.60 -14.32 -8.72
CA VAL A 215 -15.27 -14.96 -8.62
C VAL A 215 -14.25 -14.00 -7.99
N LYS A 216 -14.17 -12.75 -8.43
CA LYS A 216 -13.24 -11.75 -7.90
C LYS A 216 -13.51 -11.44 -6.43
N LYS A 217 -14.77 -11.14 -6.06
CA LYS A 217 -15.14 -10.86 -4.67
C LYS A 217 -14.90 -12.08 -3.77
N SER A 218 -15.18 -13.29 -4.25
CA SER A 218 -14.87 -14.53 -3.52
C SER A 218 -13.37 -14.73 -3.31
N TYR A 219 -12.53 -14.39 -4.29
CA TYR A 219 -11.08 -14.43 -4.18
C TYR A 219 -10.57 -13.45 -3.11
N VAL A 220 -11.03 -12.19 -3.14
CA VAL A 220 -10.67 -11.17 -2.15
C VAL A 220 -11.09 -11.61 -0.73
N ALA A 221 -12.30 -12.14 -0.58
CA ALA A 221 -12.75 -12.70 0.70
C ALA A 221 -11.88 -13.87 1.18
N GLY A 222 -11.35 -14.68 0.26
CA GLY A 222 -10.38 -15.73 0.54
C GLY A 222 -9.05 -15.20 1.03
N LEU A 223 -8.53 -14.13 0.41
CA LEU A 223 -7.28 -13.48 0.82
C LEU A 223 -7.38 -12.91 2.24
N GLN A 224 -8.49 -12.25 2.57
CA GLN A 224 -8.71 -11.67 3.90
C GLN A 224 -8.73 -12.71 5.03
N LYS A 225 -9.10 -13.95 4.73
CA LYS A 225 -9.09 -15.07 5.68
C LYS A 225 -7.70 -15.66 5.90
N GLN A 226 -6.75 -15.41 4.98
CA GLN A 226 -5.39 -15.96 5.09
C GLN A 226 -4.55 -15.13 6.07
N LYS A 227 -3.83 -15.83 6.94
CA LYS A 227 -2.91 -15.24 7.92
C LYS A 227 -1.49 -15.71 7.63
N THR A 228 -0.93 -15.27 6.52
CA THR A 228 0.48 -15.49 6.24
C THR A 228 1.35 -14.67 7.17
N GLN A 229 2.52 -15.19 7.51
CA GLN A 229 3.42 -14.52 8.45
C GLN A 229 4.53 -13.75 7.73
N PHE A 230 4.83 -14.09 6.48
CA PHE A 230 5.91 -13.44 5.73
C PHE A 230 5.66 -11.94 5.50
N ASP A 231 4.39 -11.52 5.37
CA ASP A 231 4.00 -10.11 5.20
C ASP A 231 4.47 -9.19 6.33
N LYS A 232 4.77 -9.76 7.50
CA LYS A 232 5.18 -9.01 8.68
C LYS A 232 6.63 -8.54 8.63
N TRP A 233 7.46 -9.19 7.79
CA TRP A 233 8.90 -9.00 7.84
C TRP A 233 9.58 -8.89 6.48
N VAL A 234 8.95 -9.29 5.41
CA VAL A 234 9.48 -9.18 4.05
C VAL A 234 9.26 -7.77 3.50
N GLY A 235 10.26 -7.22 2.83
CA GLY A 235 10.12 -5.96 2.10
C GLY A 235 9.22 -6.13 0.87
N VAL A 236 8.48 -5.10 0.52
CA VAL A 236 7.59 -5.09 -0.66
C VAL A 236 8.10 -4.08 -1.66
N GLY A 237 8.21 -4.51 -2.92
CA GLY A 237 8.60 -3.67 -4.03
C GLY A 237 7.68 -3.80 -5.24
N SER A 238 8.01 -3.07 -6.30
CA SER A 238 7.29 -3.09 -7.57
C SER A 238 8.26 -3.14 -8.72
N LEU A 239 7.93 -3.90 -9.76
CA LEU A 239 8.63 -3.93 -11.02
C LEU A 239 7.65 -3.71 -12.18
N PRO A 240 8.00 -2.92 -13.20
CA PRO A 240 7.12 -2.62 -14.32
C PRO A 240 7.08 -3.72 -15.39
N ASN A 241 8.03 -4.67 -15.35
CA ASN A 241 8.17 -5.70 -16.38
C ASN A 241 8.91 -6.94 -15.86
N PHE A 242 9.01 -8.00 -16.70
CA PHE A 242 9.66 -9.27 -16.38
C PHE A 242 11.17 -9.32 -16.68
N LYS A 243 11.77 -8.22 -17.10
CA LYS A 243 13.20 -8.17 -17.35
C LYS A 243 13.97 -8.21 -16.03
N LYS A 244 15.15 -8.82 -16.05
CA LYS A 244 16.07 -8.74 -14.93
C LYS A 244 16.48 -7.30 -14.73
N THR A 245 16.38 -6.82 -13.52
CA THR A 245 16.75 -5.45 -13.13
C THR A 245 17.68 -5.51 -11.94
N THR A 246 18.77 -4.75 -12.00
CA THR A 246 19.68 -4.49 -10.89
C THR A 246 19.53 -3.03 -10.49
N ASN A 247 19.39 -2.75 -9.20
CA ASN A 247 19.23 -1.38 -8.70
C ASN A 247 20.36 -1.03 -7.74
N HIS A 248 21.02 0.08 -7.97
CA HIS A 248 22.01 0.64 -7.05
C HIS A 248 21.43 1.03 -5.69
N GLU A 249 20.12 1.22 -5.59
CA GLU A 249 19.40 1.47 -4.32
C GLU A 249 19.55 0.35 -3.28
N TYR A 250 19.99 -0.83 -3.72
CA TYR A 250 20.25 -1.97 -2.85
C TYR A 250 21.70 -2.05 -2.33
N LEU A 251 22.50 -1.07 -2.58
CA LEU A 251 23.78 -0.94 -1.90
C LEU A 251 23.52 -0.37 -0.50
N MET A 252 23.93 -1.08 0.54
CA MET A 252 23.76 -0.62 1.92
C MET A 252 24.73 0.50 2.28
N SER A 253 25.88 0.53 1.62
CA SER A 253 26.89 1.57 1.76
C SER A 253 27.56 1.83 0.42
N LEU A 254 28.02 3.05 0.24
CA LEU A 254 28.85 3.43 -0.91
C LEU A 254 30.35 3.16 -0.68
N GLY A 255 30.71 2.73 0.53
CA GLY A 255 32.09 2.50 0.96
C GLY A 255 32.86 3.77 1.26
N GLY A 256 33.73 3.70 2.25
CA GLY A 256 34.67 4.73 2.61
C GLY A 256 34.13 5.82 3.56
N GLU A 257 35.04 6.39 4.30
CA GLU A 257 34.79 7.55 5.16
C GLU A 257 35.03 8.84 4.38
N LEU A 258 34.43 9.94 4.85
CA LEU A 258 34.75 11.26 4.32
C LEU A 258 36.20 11.63 4.75
N GLU A 259 37.07 11.91 3.77
CA GLU A 259 38.43 12.35 4.05
C GLU A 259 38.44 13.82 4.48
N GLN A 260 39.31 14.12 5.44
CA GLN A 260 39.53 15.50 5.87
C GLN A 260 40.18 16.32 4.76
N VAL A 261 39.46 17.31 4.24
CA VAL A 261 39.99 18.26 3.26
C VAL A 261 40.70 19.42 4.00
N LYS A 262 41.98 19.67 3.58
CA LYS A 262 42.73 20.83 4.10
C LYS A 262 42.12 22.13 3.55
N GLU A 263 42.35 23.25 4.26
CA GLU A 263 41.98 24.57 3.79
C GLU A 263 42.53 24.83 2.38
N ASN A 264 41.69 25.14 1.39
CA ASN A 264 41.99 25.23 -0.04
C ASN A 264 42.45 23.91 -0.71
N GLY A 265 42.21 22.74 -0.12
CA GLY A 265 42.45 21.44 -0.72
C GLY A 265 41.37 21.02 -1.72
N GLU A 266 41.74 20.18 -2.68
CA GLU A 266 40.77 19.54 -3.58
C GLU A 266 40.02 18.44 -2.84
N LEU A 267 38.71 18.27 -3.18
CA LEU A 267 37.90 17.19 -2.70
C LEU A 267 38.36 15.87 -3.37
N PRO A 268 38.70 14.82 -2.59
CA PRO A 268 39.05 13.53 -3.18
C PRO A 268 37.88 12.93 -3.94
N ALA A 269 38.13 12.42 -5.13
CA ALA A 269 37.10 11.75 -5.93
C ALA A 269 36.84 10.35 -5.36
N TYR A 270 35.57 10.03 -5.14
CA TYR A 270 35.15 8.69 -4.76
C TYR A 270 35.31 7.72 -5.95
N THR A 271 35.95 6.59 -5.72
CA THR A 271 36.03 5.48 -6.69
C THR A 271 35.06 4.40 -6.29
N PRO A 272 33.94 4.21 -7.01
CA PRO A 272 32.98 3.16 -6.67
C PRO A 272 33.60 1.77 -6.80
N VAL A 273 33.33 0.92 -5.83
CA VAL A 273 33.75 -0.50 -5.86
C VAL A 273 32.70 -1.25 -6.73
N ASP A 274 33.20 -2.06 -7.67
CA ASP A 274 32.35 -2.94 -8.49
C ASP A 274 31.90 -4.13 -7.64
N VAL A 275 30.67 -4.14 -7.23
CA VAL A 275 30.08 -5.18 -6.37
C VAL A 275 28.93 -5.88 -7.07
N PRO A 276 28.78 -7.21 -6.89
CA PRO A 276 27.62 -7.92 -7.40
C PRO A 276 26.33 -7.40 -6.72
N MET A 277 25.34 -7.03 -7.54
CA MET A 277 24.06 -6.50 -7.06
C MET A 277 22.94 -7.53 -7.15
N PRO A 278 21.93 -7.45 -6.27
CA PRO A 278 20.75 -8.31 -6.34
C PRO A 278 20.01 -8.17 -7.68
N GLU A 279 19.80 -9.29 -8.36
CA GLU A 279 18.98 -9.35 -9.57
C GLU A 279 17.52 -9.57 -9.20
N ARG A 280 16.65 -8.67 -9.61
CA ARG A 280 15.21 -8.75 -9.41
C ARG A 280 14.54 -9.19 -10.70
N GLN A 281 13.63 -10.15 -10.62
CA GLN A 281 12.89 -10.66 -11.76
C GLN A 281 11.54 -11.20 -11.35
N LEU A 282 10.48 -10.83 -12.08
CA LEU A 282 9.15 -11.37 -11.91
C LEU A 282 9.01 -12.74 -12.57
N LYS A 283 8.16 -13.57 -11.98
CA LYS A 283 7.72 -14.87 -12.54
C LYS A 283 6.21 -14.98 -12.38
N THR A 284 5.55 -15.58 -13.36
CA THR A 284 4.11 -15.84 -13.33
C THR A 284 3.83 -17.20 -12.68
N TYR A 285 2.94 -17.18 -11.71
CA TYR A 285 2.41 -18.38 -11.06
C TYR A 285 0.90 -18.41 -11.26
N GLY A 286 0.35 -19.48 -11.81
CA GLY A 286 -1.07 -19.51 -12.11
C GLY A 286 -1.67 -20.90 -12.12
N ARG A 287 -2.99 -20.88 -12.05
CA ARG A 287 -3.85 -22.07 -12.23
C ARG A 287 -5.14 -21.67 -12.91
N GLN A 288 -5.82 -22.65 -13.46
CA GLN A 288 -7.10 -22.51 -14.15
C GLN A 288 -8.16 -23.28 -13.39
N PHE A 289 -9.38 -22.78 -13.35
CA PHE A 289 -10.54 -23.56 -12.90
C PHE A 289 -11.71 -23.41 -13.90
N THR A 290 -12.58 -24.38 -13.92
CA THR A 290 -13.69 -24.45 -14.83
C THR A 290 -14.97 -24.73 -14.07
N MET A 291 -16.02 -23.96 -14.33
CA MET A 291 -17.39 -24.33 -14.00
C MET A 291 -17.94 -25.15 -15.14
N THR A 292 -18.15 -26.44 -14.90
CA THR A 292 -18.62 -27.35 -15.95
C THR A 292 -20.07 -27.06 -16.34
N ARG A 293 -20.46 -27.54 -17.53
CA ARG A 293 -21.86 -27.50 -17.97
C ARG A 293 -22.81 -28.19 -16.94
N GLU A 294 -22.36 -29.30 -16.36
CA GLU A 294 -23.16 -30.01 -15.33
C GLU A 294 -23.35 -29.16 -14.06
N ALA A 295 -22.33 -28.45 -13.62
CA ALA A 295 -22.42 -27.54 -12.46
C ALA A 295 -23.42 -26.40 -12.73
N PHE A 296 -23.49 -25.89 -13.96
CA PHE A 296 -24.48 -24.89 -14.37
C PHE A 296 -25.90 -25.46 -14.33
N ILE A 297 -26.12 -26.65 -14.91
CA ILE A 297 -27.41 -27.31 -14.98
C ILE A 297 -27.93 -27.69 -13.59
N ASN A 298 -27.02 -28.14 -12.69
CA ASN A 298 -27.34 -28.55 -11.33
C ASN A 298 -27.41 -27.40 -10.33
N ASP A 299 -27.22 -26.14 -10.78
CA ASP A 299 -27.16 -24.95 -9.90
C ASP A 299 -26.08 -25.06 -8.80
N ASP A 300 -24.96 -25.71 -9.13
CA ASP A 300 -23.84 -25.84 -8.21
C ASP A 300 -22.89 -24.63 -8.31
N ILE A 301 -23.37 -23.50 -7.79
CA ILE A 301 -22.61 -22.23 -7.77
C ILE A 301 -21.54 -22.24 -6.66
N GLY A 302 -21.59 -23.18 -5.71
CA GLY A 302 -20.61 -23.32 -4.64
C GLY A 302 -19.16 -23.38 -5.16
N LEU A 303 -18.99 -23.88 -6.38
CA LEU A 303 -17.72 -23.92 -7.08
C LEU A 303 -17.18 -22.50 -7.38
N LEU A 304 -18.05 -21.56 -7.79
CA LEU A 304 -17.68 -20.18 -8.12
C LEU A 304 -17.26 -19.35 -6.89
N THR A 305 -17.70 -19.74 -5.70
CA THR A 305 -17.35 -19.05 -4.46
C THR A 305 -16.22 -19.75 -3.73
N THR A 306 -16.23 -21.08 -3.67
CA THR A 306 -15.27 -21.87 -2.89
C THR A 306 -13.91 -22.00 -3.58
N MET A 307 -13.90 -22.21 -4.91
CA MET A 307 -12.63 -22.38 -5.65
C MET A 307 -11.77 -21.12 -5.65
N PRO A 308 -12.31 -19.90 -5.93
CA PRO A 308 -11.50 -18.69 -5.86
C PRO A 308 -10.92 -18.45 -4.45
N GLN A 309 -11.68 -18.72 -3.39
CA GLN A 309 -11.16 -18.62 -2.01
C GLN A 309 -9.98 -19.60 -1.78
N ARG A 310 -10.07 -20.83 -2.29
CA ARG A 310 -8.97 -21.80 -2.22
C ARG A 310 -7.76 -21.34 -3.04
N TYR A 311 -7.96 -20.75 -4.21
CA TYR A 311 -6.84 -20.20 -5.01
C TYR A 311 -6.18 -19.00 -4.35
N ALA A 312 -6.94 -18.16 -3.65
CA ALA A 312 -6.40 -17.09 -2.82
C ALA A 312 -5.47 -17.67 -1.74
N ALA A 313 -5.92 -18.71 -1.03
CA ALA A 313 -5.12 -19.42 -0.05
C ALA A 313 -3.85 -20.05 -0.67
N LEU A 314 -3.98 -20.68 -1.83
CA LEU A 314 -2.85 -21.27 -2.55
C LEU A 314 -1.83 -20.23 -2.99
N SER A 315 -2.28 -19.06 -3.47
CA SER A 315 -1.39 -17.96 -3.86
C SER A 315 -0.59 -17.46 -2.66
N ALA A 316 -1.24 -17.15 -1.55
CA ALA A 316 -0.59 -16.70 -0.31
C ALA A 316 0.38 -17.77 0.24
N ASN A 317 -0.04 -19.02 0.29
CA ASN A 317 0.81 -20.12 0.75
C ASN A 317 2.00 -20.37 -0.17
N THR A 318 1.86 -20.17 -1.48
CA THR A 318 2.97 -20.29 -2.44
C THR A 318 4.03 -19.23 -2.17
N GLN A 319 3.63 -17.99 -1.97
CA GLN A 319 4.54 -16.90 -1.60
C GLN A 319 5.24 -17.20 -0.28
N ASN A 320 4.48 -17.55 0.76
CA ASN A 320 5.02 -17.92 2.07
C ASN A 320 6.05 -19.05 1.94
N LYS A 321 5.70 -20.14 1.24
CA LYS A 321 6.60 -21.28 1.04
C LYS A 321 7.90 -20.87 0.32
N LEU A 322 7.81 -20.07 -0.73
CA LEU A 322 8.99 -19.64 -1.49
C LEU A 322 9.91 -18.74 -0.69
N VAL A 323 9.37 -17.82 0.12
CA VAL A 323 10.14 -16.96 1.03
C VAL A 323 10.91 -17.80 2.03
N TYR A 324 10.24 -18.73 2.72
CA TYR A 324 10.92 -19.58 3.71
C TYR A 324 11.87 -20.60 3.08
N GLN A 325 11.65 -21.02 1.83
CA GLN A 325 12.60 -21.85 1.09
C GLN A 325 13.97 -21.18 0.89
N ILE A 326 14.01 -19.88 0.74
CA ILE A 326 15.29 -19.15 0.65
C ILE A 326 16.08 -19.33 1.94
N LEU A 327 15.40 -19.22 3.09
CA LEU A 327 16.05 -19.35 4.40
C LEU A 327 16.48 -20.79 4.71
N THR A 328 15.67 -21.79 4.36
CA THR A 328 15.92 -23.21 4.72
C THR A 328 16.86 -23.91 3.76
N GLN A 329 16.78 -23.64 2.45
CA GLN A 329 17.58 -24.30 1.43
C GLN A 329 19.00 -23.73 1.32
N ASN A 330 19.25 -22.56 1.84
CA ASN A 330 20.56 -21.91 1.86
C ASN A 330 21.29 -21.96 0.51
N LYS A 331 20.57 -21.66 -0.59
CA LYS A 331 21.16 -21.65 -1.94
C LYS A 331 22.11 -20.49 -2.15
N LYS A 332 22.95 -20.64 -3.18
CA LYS A 332 23.77 -19.53 -3.69
C LYS A 332 22.86 -18.40 -4.17
N ILE A 333 23.21 -17.19 -3.78
CA ILE A 333 22.53 -15.95 -4.16
C ILE A 333 23.30 -15.23 -5.29
N TYR A 334 22.95 -13.99 -5.58
CA TYR A 334 23.47 -13.21 -6.71
C TYR A 334 24.99 -13.05 -6.76
N ASP A 335 25.68 -13.11 -5.63
CA ASP A 335 27.15 -13.05 -5.52
C ASP A 335 27.85 -14.42 -5.62
N GLY A 336 27.10 -15.48 -5.92
CA GLY A 336 27.60 -16.85 -6.06
C GLY A 336 27.90 -17.57 -4.75
N LYS A 337 27.75 -16.91 -3.59
CA LYS A 337 27.91 -17.51 -2.25
C LYS A 337 26.57 -17.93 -1.67
N ALA A 338 26.56 -18.92 -0.76
CA ALA A 338 25.36 -19.29 -0.03
C ALA A 338 24.85 -18.12 0.85
N LEU A 339 23.56 -18.03 1.08
CA LEU A 339 22.96 -16.97 1.91
C LEU A 339 23.59 -16.97 3.31
N PHE A 340 23.74 -18.14 3.91
CA PHE A 340 24.39 -18.32 5.21
C PHE A 340 25.70 -19.09 5.02
N SER A 341 26.81 -18.46 5.38
CA SER A 341 28.14 -19.08 5.30
C SER A 341 29.07 -18.55 6.38
N ALA A 342 30.10 -19.31 6.70
CA ALA A 342 31.12 -18.88 7.63
C ALA A 342 31.91 -17.66 7.10
N GLU A 343 32.05 -17.53 5.77
CA GLU A 343 32.71 -16.39 5.13
C GLU A 343 31.97 -15.07 5.34
N ARG A 344 30.62 -15.13 5.39
CA ARG A 344 29.79 -13.96 5.66
C ARG A 344 29.71 -13.62 7.15
N GLY A 345 30.10 -14.55 8.03
CA GLY A 345 29.93 -14.37 9.47
C GLY A 345 28.47 -14.26 9.93
N ASN A 346 27.51 -14.72 9.13
CA ASN A 346 26.08 -14.59 9.38
C ASN A 346 25.39 -15.89 9.84
N THR A 347 26.16 -16.84 10.35
CA THR A 347 25.66 -18.10 10.91
C THR A 347 26.43 -18.52 12.15
N LEU A 348 25.73 -19.01 13.16
CA LEU A 348 26.36 -19.65 14.32
C LEU A 348 26.89 -21.03 13.92
N GLN A 349 28.03 -21.42 14.50
CA GLN A 349 28.62 -22.74 14.24
C GLN A 349 27.83 -23.87 14.91
N LYS A 350 27.32 -23.63 16.12
CA LYS A 350 26.55 -24.60 16.90
C LYS A 350 25.10 -24.16 16.99
N GLY A 351 24.19 -25.08 16.62
CA GLY A 351 22.76 -24.86 16.78
C GLY A 351 22.32 -24.96 18.24
N THR A 352 21.42 -24.09 18.63
CA THR A 352 20.82 -24.04 19.98
C THR A 352 19.35 -23.67 19.92
N LYS A 353 18.60 -23.98 20.98
CA LYS A 353 17.33 -23.31 21.24
C LYS A 353 17.57 -21.81 21.53
N PRO A 354 16.54 -20.97 21.50
CA PRO A 354 16.67 -19.58 21.98
C PRO A 354 17.14 -19.55 23.44
N THR A 355 18.31 -18.94 23.67
CA THR A 355 18.91 -18.70 24.98
C THR A 355 19.49 -17.30 24.99
N ILE A 356 19.69 -16.70 26.15
CA ILE A 356 20.29 -15.39 26.29
C ILE A 356 21.63 -15.33 25.58
N GLU A 357 22.52 -16.30 25.83
CA GLU A 357 23.82 -16.39 25.15
C GLU A 357 23.71 -16.45 23.64
N SER A 358 22.75 -17.24 23.11
CA SER A 358 22.60 -17.37 21.65
C SER A 358 22.10 -16.07 21.04
N ILE A 359 21.22 -15.34 21.71
CA ILE A 359 20.71 -14.03 21.28
C ILE A 359 21.84 -13.01 21.29
N GLU A 360 22.62 -12.92 22.38
CA GLU A 360 23.77 -12.01 22.46
C GLU A 360 24.80 -12.26 21.37
N ARG A 361 25.13 -13.53 21.11
CA ARG A 361 26.03 -13.88 20.00
C ARG A 361 25.50 -13.47 18.64
N MET A 362 24.19 -13.64 18.40
CA MET A 362 23.57 -13.23 17.15
C MET A 362 23.53 -11.71 17.01
N ILE A 363 23.24 -10.96 18.08
CA ILE A 363 23.32 -9.50 18.09
C ILE A 363 24.75 -9.05 17.77
N TYR A 364 25.75 -9.65 18.41
CA TYR A 364 27.15 -9.36 18.13
C TYR A 364 27.51 -9.60 16.68
N LEU A 365 27.15 -10.78 16.11
CA LEU A 365 27.43 -11.10 14.70
C LEU A 365 26.75 -10.14 13.73
N LEU A 366 25.51 -9.69 14.06
CA LEU A 366 24.80 -8.72 13.24
C LEU A 366 25.45 -7.34 13.29
N GLY A 367 25.84 -6.88 14.47
CA GLY A 367 26.52 -5.59 14.64
C GLY A 367 27.93 -5.57 14.00
N MET A 368 28.56 -6.74 13.83
CA MET A 368 29.86 -6.87 13.17
C MET A 368 29.80 -7.09 11.65
N GLN A 369 28.59 -7.09 11.09
CA GLN A 369 28.43 -7.19 9.64
C GLN A 369 29.02 -5.98 8.94
N LYS A 370 29.65 -6.26 7.82
CA LYS A 370 30.32 -5.27 6.99
C LYS A 370 29.64 -5.15 5.63
N ASP A 371 29.78 -3.99 5.04
CA ASP A 371 29.41 -3.77 3.66
C ASP A 371 30.41 -4.42 2.69
N GLU A 372 30.19 -4.23 1.42
CA GLU A 372 31.05 -4.73 0.35
C GLU A 372 32.42 -4.03 0.30
N ALA A 373 32.52 -2.83 0.89
CA ALA A 373 33.76 -2.07 1.00
C ALA A 373 34.60 -2.43 2.24
N GLY A 374 34.00 -3.14 3.20
CA GLY A 374 34.61 -3.54 4.44
C GLY A 374 34.29 -2.67 5.64
N ASP A 375 33.39 -1.68 5.49
CA ASP A 375 32.95 -0.80 6.55
C ASP A 375 31.83 -1.44 7.39
N GLN A 376 31.73 -1.06 8.66
CA GLN A 376 30.72 -1.61 9.55
C GLN A 376 29.34 -0.99 9.28
N LEU A 377 28.32 -1.84 9.14
CA LEU A 377 26.94 -1.42 8.86
C LEU A 377 26.18 -0.99 10.10
N MET A 378 26.68 -1.24 11.32
CA MET A 378 26.05 -0.89 12.60
C MET A 378 24.56 -1.35 12.69
N LEU A 379 24.27 -2.56 12.23
CA LEU A 379 22.93 -3.09 12.17
C LEU A 379 22.40 -3.44 13.58
N MET A 380 21.14 -3.08 13.83
CA MET A 380 20.43 -3.44 15.04
C MET A 380 19.25 -4.36 14.69
N PRO A 381 19.07 -5.48 15.41
CA PRO A 381 17.97 -6.41 15.13
C PRO A 381 16.65 -5.87 15.70
N ASP A 382 15.58 -6.14 14.98
CA ASP A 382 14.21 -5.84 15.38
C ASP A 382 13.25 -7.02 15.14
N LEU A 383 13.76 -8.14 14.56
CA LEU A 383 12.96 -9.25 14.12
C LEU A 383 13.58 -10.60 14.49
N PHE A 384 12.76 -11.49 14.99
CA PHE A 384 13.07 -12.92 15.14
C PHE A 384 12.09 -13.76 14.33
N ILE A 385 12.62 -14.72 13.57
CA ILE A 385 11.85 -15.69 12.80
C ILE A 385 12.16 -17.08 13.37
N VAL A 386 11.15 -17.69 13.99
CA VAL A 386 11.31 -18.94 14.72
C VAL A 386 10.32 -20.01 14.26
N PRO A 387 10.71 -21.28 14.29
CA PRO A 387 9.80 -22.40 14.06
C PRO A 387 8.78 -22.53 15.19
N LEU A 388 7.67 -23.17 14.90
CA LEU A 388 6.70 -23.57 15.91
C LEU A 388 7.38 -24.47 16.95
N GLY A 389 7.17 -24.16 18.24
CA GLY A 389 7.78 -24.87 19.38
C GLY A 389 8.98 -24.15 20.01
N MET A 390 9.51 -23.09 19.39
CA MET A 390 10.57 -22.25 19.97
C MET A 390 10.07 -20.83 20.32
N GLY A 391 8.89 -20.44 19.88
CA GLY A 391 8.38 -19.08 20.04
C GLY A 391 8.06 -18.74 21.49
N THR A 392 7.63 -19.69 22.30
CA THR A 392 7.32 -19.49 23.71
C THR A 392 8.60 -19.20 24.51
N ASP A 393 9.65 -20.01 24.30
CA ASP A 393 10.94 -19.82 24.98
C ASP A 393 11.52 -18.43 24.66
N LEU A 394 11.49 -18.06 23.38
CA LEU A 394 11.98 -16.77 22.94
C LEU A 394 11.17 -15.60 23.53
N ARG A 395 9.84 -15.67 23.53
CA ARG A 395 8.98 -14.63 24.12
C ARG A 395 9.21 -14.52 25.63
N THR A 396 9.41 -15.64 26.31
CA THR A 396 9.74 -15.64 27.74
C THR A 396 11.04 -14.89 27.99
N ILE A 397 12.08 -15.13 27.20
CA ILE A 397 13.36 -14.42 27.34
C ILE A 397 13.20 -12.92 27.05
N LEU A 398 12.47 -12.54 26.00
CA LEU A 398 12.37 -11.15 25.56
C LEU A 398 11.45 -10.29 26.46
N TYR A 399 10.38 -10.86 26.97
CA TYR A 399 9.31 -10.07 27.64
C TYR A 399 9.17 -10.33 29.13
N SER A 400 9.90 -11.25 29.72
CA SER A 400 9.89 -11.43 31.18
C SER A 400 10.56 -10.25 31.85
N PRO A 401 10.04 -9.75 32.98
CA PRO A 401 10.66 -8.64 33.73
C PRO A 401 12.06 -8.98 34.25
N THR A 402 12.25 -10.26 34.63
CA THR A 402 13.52 -10.78 35.11
C THR A 402 13.95 -12.00 34.34
N ILE A 403 15.25 -12.19 34.22
CA ILE A 403 15.89 -13.34 33.59
C ILE A 403 16.81 -14.02 34.58
N HIS A 404 17.00 -15.34 34.37
CA HIS A 404 17.92 -16.12 35.16
C HIS A 404 19.32 -16.10 34.51
N THR A 405 20.30 -15.55 35.23
CA THR A 405 21.71 -15.59 34.85
C THR A 405 22.49 -16.46 35.82
N PRO A 406 23.66 -16.99 35.47
CA PRO A 406 24.47 -17.78 36.38
C PRO A 406 24.85 -17.04 37.68
N GLU A 407 24.97 -15.71 37.64
CA GLU A 407 25.37 -14.87 38.74
C GLU A 407 24.19 -14.34 39.55
N ASN A 408 23.03 -14.19 38.93
CA ASN A 408 21.83 -13.66 39.55
C ASN A 408 20.55 -14.32 39.01
N THR A 409 19.80 -14.97 39.92
CA THR A 409 18.55 -15.66 39.54
C THR A 409 17.38 -14.71 39.22
N GLN A 410 17.50 -13.44 39.51
CA GLN A 410 16.48 -12.39 39.29
C GLN A 410 17.12 -11.14 38.66
N ALA A 411 17.98 -11.31 37.67
CA ALA A 411 18.55 -10.18 36.96
C ALA A 411 17.46 -9.44 36.15
N VAL A 412 17.57 -8.11 36.12
CA VAL A 412 16.68 -7.29 35.28
C VAL A 412 16.90 -7.66 33.83
N ASN A 413 15.82 -7.87 33.10
CA ASN A 413 15.91 -8.25 31.69
C ASN A 413 16.35 -7.06 30.81
N PRO A 414 17.53 -7.10 30.18
CA PRO A 414 18.01 -6.01 29.33
C PRO A 414 17.22 -5.86 28.01
N TYR A 415 16.49 -6.91 27.61
CA TYR A 415 15.68 -6.89 26.40
C TYR A 415 14.29 -6.28 26.60
N LEU A 416 13.87 -6.10 27.87
CA LEU A 416 12.59 -5.49 28.19
C LEU A 416 12.59 -4.03 27.75
N GLY A 417 11.71 -3.69 26.81
CA GLY A 417 11.65 -2.34 26.21
C GLY A 417 12.29 -2.24 24.84
N MET A 418 12.98 -3.27 24.36
CA MET A 418 13.36 -3.39 22.95
C MET A 418 12.17 -3.87 22.13
N ASN A 419 11.86 -3.17 21.04
CA ASN A 419 10.73 -3.51 20.17
C ASN A 419 11.09 -4.65 19.20
N PHE A 420 11.13 -5.89 19.71
CA PHE A 420 11.34 -7.05 18.88
C PHE A 420 10.02 -7.58 18.32
N THR A 421 9.99 -7.86 17.03
CA THR A 421 8.90 -8.60 16.39
C THR A 421 9.25 -10.09 16.38
N VAL A 422 8.43 -10.93 16.98
CA VAL A 422 8.61 -12.39 16.93
C VAL A 422 7.61 -12.99 15.96
N VAL A 423 8.12 -13.56 14.87
CA VAL A 423 7.35 -14.26 13.85
C VAL A 423 7.57 -15.76 14.03
N GLU A 424 6.51 -16.48 14.39
CA GLU A 424 6.51 -17.92 14.53
C GLU A 424 5.73 -18.54 13.36
N ASP A 425 6.39 -19.40 12.57
CA ASP A 425 5.77 -19.96 11.37
C ASP A 425 6.04 -21.47 11.25
N THR A 426 4.95 -22.20 11.04
CA THR A 426 4.97 -23.66 10.82
C THR A 426 5.68 -24.08 9.53
N THR A 427 5.82 -23.16 8.58
CA THR A 427 6.47 -23.43 7.29
C THR A 427 7.94 -23.81 7.48
N LEU A 428 8.63 -23.25 8.50
CA LEU A 428 9.99 -23.64 8.84
C LEU A 428 10.07 -25.11 9.25
N ASN A 429 9.15 -25.55 10.11
CA ASN A 429 9.07 -26.96 10.53
C ASN A 429 8.76 -27.89 9.34
N ALA A 430 7.82 -27.49 8.47
CA ALA A 430 7.39 -28.30 7.34
C ALA A 430 8.45 -28.45 6.23
N GLN A 431 9.40 -27.50 6.14
CA GLN A 431 10.45 -27.53 5.11
C GLN A 431 11.70 -28.28 5.53
N VAL A 432 11.86 -28.57 6.81
CA VAL A 432 12.95 -29.36 7.35
C VAL A 432 12.49 -30.80 7.51
N LYS A 433 13.34 -31.76 7.15
CA LYS A 433 13.03 -33.19 7.33
C LYS A 433 12.95 -33.54 8.82
N ALA A 434 12.03 -34.39 9.18
CA ALA A 434 11.93 -34.91 10.54
C ALA A 434 13.27 -35.47 11.03
N GLY A 435 13.63 -35.24 12.27
CA GLY A 435 14.90 -35.66 12.87
C GLY A 435 16.07 -34.68 12.59
N ASN A 436 15.85 -33.62 11.83
CA ASN A 436 16.88 -32.62 11.60
C ASN A 436 16.65 -31.33 12.42
N PRO A 437 17.72 -30.62 12.78
CA PRO A 437 17.61 -29.33 13.44
C PRO A 437 16.84 -28.32 12.61
N VAL A 438 15.86 -27.62 13.23
CA VAL A 438 15.11 -26.55 12.59
C VAL A 438 15.76 -25.22 12.90
N PRO A 439 16.25 -24.49 11.87
CA PRO A 439 16.93 -23.24 12.10
C PRO A 439 15.96 -22.13 12.52
N TRP A 440 16.49 -21.15 13.25
CA TRP A 440 15.82 -19.90 13.54
C TRP A 440 16.71 -18.71 13.24
N PHE A 441 16.13 -17.54 13.08
CA PHE A 441 16.82 -16.39 12.50
C PHE A 441 16.54 -15.13 13.29
N MET A 442 17.50 -14.24 13.28
CA MET A 442 17.40 -12.87 13.74
C MET A 442 17.74 -11.94 12.58
N SER A 443 16.95 -10.91 12.37
CA SER A 443 17.06 -10.07 11.18
C SER A 443 16.66 -8.63 11.44
N VAL A 444 16.90 -7.78 10.44
CA VAL A 444 16.33 -6.44 10.30
C VAL A 444 15.11 -6.54 9.38
N LYS A 445 13.97 -6.04 9.84
CA LYS A 445 12.69 -6.14 9.15
C LYS A 445 12.71 -5.42 7.81
N GLY A 446 12.25 -6.10 6.76
CA GLY A 446 12.10 -5.54 5.42
C GLY A 446 13.39 -5.44 4.61
N GLU A 447 14.57 -5.74 5.21
CA GLU A 447 15.86 -5.52 4.57
C GLU A 447 16.48 -6.77 3.96
N THR A 448 16.14 -7.96 4.45
CA THR A 448 16.79 -9.21 4.00
C THR A 448 16.22 -9.75 2.70
N ILE A 449 14.89 -9.92 2.65
CA ILE A 449 14.17 -10.47 1.50
C ILE A 449 13.14 -9.45 1.04
N GLN A 450 13.04 -9.30 -0.27
CA GLN A 450 12.04 -8.46 -0.91
C GLN A 450 11.19 -9.30 -1.85
N ILE A 451 9.89 -9.05 -1.81
CA ILE A 451 8.92 -9.55 -2.79
C ILE A 451 8.48 -8.39 -3.69
N ASP A 452 8.63 -8.58 -4.99
CA ASP A 452 8.25 -7.61 -5.99
C ASP A 452 6.99 -8.06 -6.72
N TYR A 453 6.07 -7.13 -6.94
CA TYR A 453 4.85 -7.36 -7.69
C TYR A 453 4.85 -6.56 -9.00
N LEU A 454 4.21 -7.09 -10.05
CA LEU A 454 4.04 -6.38 -11.31
C LEU A 454 3.18 -5.12 -11.08
N ASN A 455 3.76 -3.94 -11.34
CA ASN A 455 3.12 -2.64 -11.10
C ASN A 455 2.55 -2.47 -9.69
N GLY A 456 3.09 -3.17 -8.70
CA GLY A 456 2.63 -3.13 -7.30
C GLY A 456 1.34 -3.89 -7.02
N GLN A 457 0.82 -4.69 -7.97
CA GLN A 457 -0.42 -5.44 -7.82
C GLN A 457 -0.21 -6.67 -6.94
N LYS A 458 -0.63 -6.58 -5.68
CA LYS A 458 -0.51 -7.67 -4.68
C LYS A 458 -1.54 -8.79 -4.84
N GLU A 459 -2.58 -8.56 -5.61
CA GLU A 459 -3.65 -9.53 -5.85
C GLU A 459 -3.44 -10.25 -7.18
N ALA A 460 -3.85 -11.52 -7.22
CA ALA A 460 -3.80 -12.26 -8.48
C ALA A 460 -4.78 -11.69 -9.50
N THR A 461 -4.39 -11.74 -10.75
CA THR A 461 -5.28 -11.41 -11.87
C THR A 461 -6.18 -12.59 -12.17
N ILE A 462 -7.48 -12.33 -12.30
CA ILE A 462 -8.50 -13.30 -12.68
C ILE A 462 -9.11 -12.84 -13.99
N ARG A 463 -9.10 -13.69 -14.99
CA ARG A 463 -9.72 -13.40 -16.29
C ARG A 463 -10.40 -14.64 -16.86
N ARG A 464 -11.43 -14.40 -17.68
CA ARG A 464 -12.04 -15.44 -18.50
C ARG A 464 -11.04 -15.95 -19.54
N SER A 465 -11.05 -17.25 -19.79
CA SER A 465 -10.18 -17.90 -20.76
C SER A 465 -11.01 -18.83 -21.64
N GLU A 466 -10.81 -18.72 -22.93
CA GLU A 466 -11.40 -19.64 -23.90
C GLU A 466 -10.47 -20.84 -24.07
N GLN A 467 -11.01 -22.04 -23.85
CA GLN A 467 -10.25 -23.26 -24.04
C GLN A 467 -10.97 -24.19 -25.02
N ALA A 468 -10.36 -24.39 -26.18
CA ALA A 468 -10.89 -25.33 -27.18
C ALA A 468 -11.05 -26.74 -26.59
N GLY A 469 -12.21 -27.35 -26.83
CA GLY A 469 -12.51 -28.72 -26.41
C GLY A 469 -12.97 -28.88 -24.96
N LYS A 470 -13.14 -27.80 -24.18
CA LYS A 470 -13.78 -27.86 -22.88
C LYS A 470 -15.19 -27.25 -22.92
N LEU A 471 -16.15 -27.99 -22.38
CA LEU A 471 -17.52 -27.54 -22.19
C LEU A 471 -17.63 -26.93 -20.78
N GLY A 472 -17.66 -25.60 -20.67
CA GLY A 472 -17.81 -24.90 -19.40
C GLY A 472 -17.22 -23.49 -19.43
N PHE A 473 -17.47 -22.76 -18.35
CA PHE A 473 -16.94 -21.43 -18.15
C PHE A 473 -15.57 -21.53 -17.47
N VAL A 474 -14.54 -20.96 -18.08
CA VAL A 474 -13.15 -21.14 -17.67
C VAL A 474 -12.56 -19.81 -17.21
N TRP A 475 -11.86 -19.84 -16.07
CA TRP A 475 -11.10 -18.71 -15.55
C TRP A 475 -9.64 -19.08 -15.31
N ASP A 476 -8.76 -18.19 -15.75
CA ASP A 476 -7.35 -18.20 -15.42
C ASP A 476 -7.13 -17.32 -14.17
N VAL A 477 -6.45 -17.87 -13.19
CA VAL A 477 -6.00 -17.15 -11.99
C VAL A 477 -4.49 -17.18 -12.00
N TYR A 478 -3.84 -16.04 -12.13
CA TYR A 478 -2.38 -15.94 -12.14
C TYR A 478 -1.90 -14.73 -11.36
N HIS A 479 -0.71 -14.88 -10.79
CA HIS A 479 -0.07 -13.87 -9.95
C HIS A 479 1.38 -13.69 -10.39
N ASP A 480 1.77 -12.44 -10.64
CA ASP A 480 3.08 -12.07 -11.12
C ASP A 480 3.88 -11.47 -9.96
N PHE A 481 4.82 -12.25 -9.42
CA PHE A 481 5.70 -11.80 -8.36
C PHE A 481 7.11 -12.38 -8.49
N GLY A 482 8.07 -11.72 -7.87
CA GLY A 482 9.45 -12.16 -7.75
C GLY A 482 9.93 -12.07 -6.31
N ILE A 483 10.79 -12.98 -5.87
CA ILE A 483 11.36 -12.96 -4.53
C ILE A 483 12.87 -12.90 -4.66
N THR A 484 13.49 -11.92 -4.02
CA THR A 484 14.92 -11.66 -4.11
C THR A 484 15.51 -11.44 -2.73
N VAL A 485 16.72 -11.95 -2.51
CA VAL A 485 17.52 -11.58 -1.34
C VAL A 485 18.13 -10.21 -1.62
N LYS A 486 17.77 -9.23 -0.80
CA LYS A 486 18.21 -7.85 -0.92
C LYS A 486 19.58 -7.68 -0.25
N HIS A 487 19.63 -7.88 1.07
CA HIS A 487 20.83 -7.72 1.87
C HIS A 487 21.10 -8.95 2.74
N PRO A 488 22.04 -9.82 2.35
CA PRO A 488 22.36 -11.02 3.11
C PRO A 488 23.04 -10.73 4.46
N GLN A 489 23.57 -9.52 4.65
CA GLN A 489 24.21 -9.07 5.89
C GLN A 489 23.21 -8.81 7.01
N THR A 490 21.93 -8.56 6.68
CA THR A 490 20.89 -8.16 7.64
C THR A 490 20.26 -9.31 8.39
N ILE A 491 20.69 -10.53 8.16
CA ILE A 491 20.13 -11.73 8.78
C ILE A 491 21.21 -12.67 9.33
N ILE A 492 21.00 -13.13 10.55
CA ILE A 492 21.84 -14.12 11.22
C ILE A 492 21.06 -15.42 11.42
N ARG A 493 21.68 -16.54 11.10
CA ARG A 493 21.11 -17.88 11.26
C ARG A 493 21.67 -18.54 12.51
N ASN A 494 20.77 -19.09 13.33
CA ASN A 494 21.10 -20.16 14.27
C ASN A 494 20.67 -21.49 13.64
N PRO A 495 21.56 -22.51 13.53
CA PRO A 495 21.19 -23.81 12.95
C PRO A 495 20.08 -24.52 13.71
N GLY A 496 19.77 -24.11 14.93
CA GLY A 496 18.68 -24.64 15.75
C GLY A 496 18.95 -26.02 16.32
N VAL A 497 17.90 -26.64 16.77
CA VAL A 497 17.88 -28.02 17.29
C VAL A 497 16.70 -28.76 16.71
N GLU A 498 16.71 -30.09 16.86
CA GLU A 498 15.54 -30.88 16.59
C GLU A 498 14.40 -30.52 17.54
N ILE A 499 13.20 -30.38 16.99
CA ILE A 499 11.97 -30.10 17.75
C ILE A 499 11.19 -31.39 17.75
N ASP A 500 11.27 -32.13 18.87
CA ASP A 500 10.45 -33.32 19.11
C ASP A 500 9.28 -32.93 20.01
N MET A 501 8.07 -33.08 19.48
CA MET A 501 6.80 -32.84 20.18
C MET A 501 5.92 -34.10 20.15
N SER A 502 6.55 -35.26 20.02
CA SER A 502 5.86 -36.54 19.87
C SER A 502 5.41 -37.22 21.18
N GLU A 503 5.48 -36.51 22.34
CA GLU A 503 4.96 -37.00 23.62
C GLU A 503 3.51 -36.60 23.88
#